data_841d3d6006674c4e7e58548926cef0b7
#
_entry.id   841d3d6006674c4e7e58548926cef0b7
#
_cell.length_a   1.000
_cell.length_b   1.000
_cell.length_c   1.000
_cell.angle_alpha   90.00
_cell.angle_beta   90.00
_cell.angle_gamma   90.00
#
_symmetry.space_group_name_H-M   'P 1'
#
loop_
_entity.id
_entity.type
_entity.pdbx_description
1 polymer ?
#
loop_
_entity_poly.entity_id
_entity_poly.type
_entity_poly.pdbx_seq_one_letter_code
_entity_poly.pdbx_strand_id
1 'polypeptide(L)'
;MWRGGFDAEVLPSYQAAFRELEALIATRGNDRRHHFVIVIPVADSPRHLRNCLDSLLEQCRSYAYGLDAHGRFAKITVLVADDSADPSSIDRQREIVRALAEAGIDTQYFGIEEQLALLDRLHDLDLSGVVGKHARSAFGHKGQGMMRNVIYLRLAEMQGRMPDRRLLFYSIDADQEFRVKVPTVDGGQCLGAVNFLYEIDRVFSDTGVRVLTGKVVGDPPVSPAVMVGNFVADVLAFLREMAGVGPHEAYRQPPVETNGSDDAAYHDMADLFGFNAGELAYRYRCPGDTAPSNADCFVDFAGHLNRFFHGEHPTRVTWYRYTPVPQSVRPARTVYTGNYVFSAAALDQFIPFAPLRLRMSGPTMGRLLQAAMGDRFVSANVPMLHGRTLDETRESEFRPGVWTSEQRVDLCDEFERQFQGDVMLFSIERLVAMGHADARLSREAISAMRDTVEGEMLDRYQLKRATLTDRLEQLRALLHDPSRWWNRGRVELAALQSFDSFIDNVSHNFGADSPCFARIEDVARRDDWRNRQLDAIANLNADREAWEAALQRLRSRASS
;
A
#
# COMPACT_ATOMS: atom_id res chain seq x y z
N MET A 1 -14.31 23.77 8.85
CA MET A 1 -13.87 22.98 7.69
C MET A 1 -14.61 21.63 7.58
N TRP A 2 -14.82 20.86 8.67
CA TRP A 2 -15.42 19.51 8.62
C TRP A 2 -16.84 19.40 9.20
N ARG A 3 -17.45 20.47 9.67
CA ARG A 3 -18.81 20.47 10.24
C ARG A 3 -19.86 20.44 9.11
N GLY A 4 -20.54 19.30 8.97
CA GLY A 4 -21.59 19.15 7.94
C GLY A 4 -21.08 18.83 6.51
N GLY A 5 -19.83 18.48 6.35
CA GLY A 5 -19.14 18.21 5.09
C GLY A 5 -17.80 18.96 5.01
N PHE A 6 -17.08 18.75 3.92
CA PHE A 6 -15.84 19.49 3.69
C PHE A 6 -16.15 20.88 3.11
N ASP A 7 -15.59 21.90 3.71
CA ASP A 7 -15.67 23.30 3.27
C ASP A 7 -14.29 23.77 2.80
N ALA A 8 -14.12 23.87 1.50
CA ALA A 8 -12.87 24.24 0.85
C ALA A 8 -12.47 25.70 1.13
N GLU A 9 -13.43 26.61 1.35
CA GLU A 9 -13.15 28.03 1.60
C GLU A 9 -12.45 28.25 2.95
N VAL A 10 -12.67 27.34 3.91
CA VAL A 10 -12.04 27.39 5.24
C VAL A 10 -10.62 26.84 5.24
N LEU A 11 -10.23 26.02 4.25
CA LEU A 11 -8.90 25.37 4.23
C LEU A 11 -7.73 26.34 4.31
N PRO A 12 -7.67 27.46 3.55
CA PRO A 12 -6.56 28.42 3.64
C PRO A 12 -6.40 29.02 5.04
N SER A 13 -7.51 29.35 5.71
CA SER A 13 -7.51 29.89 7.07
C SER A 13 -7.07 28.85 8.09
N TYR A 14 -7.49 27.59 7.92
CA TYR A 14 -7.04 26.46 8.75
C TYR A 14 -5.53 26.25 8.64
N GLN A 15 -4.98 26.25 7.43
CA GLN A 15 -3.53 26.15 7.20
C GLN A 15 -2.77 27.35 7.75
N ALA A 16 -3.32 28.57 7.61
CA ALA A 16 -2.72 29.79 8.15
C ALA A 16 -2.57 29.73 9.69
N ALA A 17 -3.60 29.25 10.40
CA ALA A 17 -3.55 29.08 11.85
C ALA A 17 -2.43 28.14 12.31
N PHE A 18 -2.14 27.06 11.54
CA PHE A 18 -0.99 26.20 11.83
C PHE A 18 0.34 26.92 11.58
N ARG A 19 0.48 27.68 10.49
CA ARG A 19 1.70 28.47 10.24
C ARG A 19 1.97 29.48 11.34
N GLU A 20 0.93 30.14 11.87
CA GLU A 20 1.05 31.02 13.03
C GLU A 20 1.48 30.27 14.29
N LEU A 21 0.91 29.09 14.55
CA LEU A 21 1.32 28.23 15.66
C LEU A 21 2.80 27.83 15.54
N GLU A 22 3.25 27.44 14.36
CA GLU A 22 4.66 27.07 14.11
C GLU A 22 5.61 28.26 14.33
N ALA A 23 5.24 29.43 13.88
CA ALA A 23 6.01 30.66 14.12
C ALA A 23 6.14 31.01 15.63
N LEU A 24 5.06 30.78 16.40
CA LEU A 24 5.10 30.96 17.86
C LEU A 24 6.01 29.93 18.54
N ILE A 25 5.98 28.65 18.08
CA ILE A 25 6.85 27.60 18.60
C ILE A 25 8.31 27.93 18.30
N ALA A 26 8.62 28.32 17.07
CA ALA A 26 9.97 28.72 16.66
C ALA A 26 10.51 29.88 17.52
N THR A 27 9.67 30.89 17.83
CA THR A 27 10.05 32.03 18.67
C THR A 27 10.37 31.63 20.11
N ARG A 28 9.72 30.61 20.66
CA ARG A 28 9.95 30.08 22.02
C ARG A 28 11.26 29.32 22.17
N GLY A 29 11.84 28.82 21.06
CA GLY A 29 13.17 28.19 21.00
C GLY A 29 13.32 26.84 21.69
N ASN A 30 12.23 26.21 22.18
CA ASN A 30 12.28 24.92 22.86
C ASN A 30 11.24 23.94 22.25
N ASP A 31 11.45 23.61 20.98
CA ASP A 31 10.60 22.64 20.30
C ASP A 31 11.00 21.20 20.64
N ARG A 32 10.23 20.57 21.56
CA ARG A 32 10.42 19.18 22.01
C ARG A 32 9.65 18.14 21.16
N ARG A 33 8.97 18.56 20.11
CA ARG A 33 8.24 17.65 19.21
C ARG A 33 9.20 16.72 18.47
N HIS A 34 8.62 15.68 17.90
CA HIS A 34 9.42 14.68 17.20
C HIS A 34 10.06 15.23 15.92
N HIS A 35 11.20 14.68 15.59
CA HIS A 35 11.84 14.82 14.30
C HIS A 35 11.43 13.61 13.44
N PHE A 36 10.83 13.86 12.30
CA PHE A 36 10.40 12.84 11.36
C PHE A 36 11.53 12.47 10.40
N VAL A 37 11.81 11.18 10.30
CA VAL A 37 12.58 10.61 9.20
C VAL A 37 11.61 9.88 8.30
N ILE A 38 11.24 10.52 7.19
CA ILE A 38 10.29 9.97 6.21
C ILE A 38 11.10 9.09 5.25
N VAL A 39 10.73 7.82 5.15
CA VAL A 39 11.44 6.84 4.31
C VAL A 39 10.57 6.38 3.15
N ILE A 40 11.11 6.46 1.94
CA ILE A 40 10.40 6.19 0.71
C ILE A 40 11.21 5.17 -0.11
N PRO A 41 10.83 3.88 -0.05
CA PRO A 41 11.38 2.90 -1.00
C PRO A 41 10.83 3.17 -2.40
N VAL A 42 11.68 3.15 -3.39
CA VAL A 42 11.31 3.34 -4.80
C VAL A 42 12.04 2.33 -5.68
N ALA A 43 11.38 1.87 -6.75
CA ALA A 43 11.98 1.01 -7.77
C ALA A 43 11.41 1.40 -9.14
N ASP A 44 12.25 1.94 -10.02
CA ASP A 44 11.92 2.32 -11.40
C ASP A 44 10.60 3.10 -11.55
N SER A 45 10.33 4.02 -10.59
CA SER A 45 9.09 4.79 -10.51
C SER A 45 9.33 6.28 -10.24
N PRO A 46 10.10 6.98 -11.11
CA PRO A 46 10.49 8.37 -10.87
C PRO A 46 9.31 9.35 -10.89
N ARG A 47 8.23 9.09 -11.65
CA ARG A 47 7.06 9.98 -11.69
C ARG A 47 6.22 9.85 -10.42
N HIS A 48 6.00 8.63 -9.94
CA HIS A 48 5.33 8.41 -8.66
C HIS A 48 6.14 9.07 -7.51
N LEU A 49 7.46 8.87 -7.49
CA LEU A 49 8.33 9.52 -6.51
C LEU A 49 8.18 11.05 -6.55
N ARG A 50 8.14 11.65 -7.75
CA ARG A 50 7.96 13.10 -7.91
C ARG A 50 6.64 13.56 -7.29
N ASN A 51 5.52 12.92 -7.63
CA ASN A 51 4.20 13.27 -7.10
C ASN A 51 4.16 13.16 -5.56
N CYS A 52 4.75 12.10 -5.03
CA CYS A 52 4.88 11.89 -3.59
C CYS A 52 5.65 13.05 -2.91
N LEU A 53 6.83 13.39 -3.43
CA LEU A 53 7.70 14.42 -2.85
C LEU A 53 7.16 15.84 -3.06
N ASP A 54 6.51 16.12 -4.19
CA ASP A 54 5.84 17.39 -4.44
C ASP A 54 4.67 17.59 -3.46
N SER A 55 3.90 16.54 -3.19
CA SER A 55 2.83 16.59 -2.18
C SER A 55 3.35 16.77 -0.75
N LEU A 56 4.50 16.17 -0.43
CA LEU A 56 5.17 16.38 0.86
C LEU A 56 5.65 17.84 0.99
N LEU A 57 6.25 18.39 -0.06
CA LEU A 57 6.68 19.80 -0.06
C LEU A 57 5.49 20.75 0.10
N GLU A 58 4.38 20.47 -0.58
CA GLU A 58 3.13 21.21 -0.41
C GLU A 58 2.62 21.11 1.04
N GLN A 59 2.63 19.92 1.64
CA GLN A 59 2.30 19.69 3.04
C GLN A 59 3.18 20.54 3.98
N CYS A 60 4.49 20.52 3.76
CA CYS A 60 5.44 21.27 4.56
C CYS A 60 5.20 22.79 4.45
N ARG A 61 4.94 23.31 3.26
CA ARG A 61 4.65 24.74 3.03
C ARG A 61 3.30 25.16 3.60
N SER A 62 2.31 24.30 3.51
CA SER A 62 0.95 24.60 3.98
C SER A 62 0.86 24.68 5.50
N TYR A 63 1.60 23.83 6.21
CA TYR A 63 1.49 23.68 7.66
C TYR A 63 2.74 24.10 8.45
N ALA A 64 3.88 24.26 7.79
CA ALA A 64 5.14 24.78 8.33
C ALA A 64 5.72 23.99 9.53
N TYR A 65 5.42 22.68 9.69
CA TYR A 65 5.93 21.89 10.81
C TYR A 65 7.46 21.94 10.93
N GLY A 66 7.96 22.49 12.04
CA GLY A 66 9.38 22.62 12.31
C GLY A 66 10.14 23.58 11.38
N LEU A 67 9.47 24.54 10.74
CA LEU A 67 10.10 25.56 9.91
C LEU A 67 10.96 26.47 10.78
N ASP A 68 12.24 26.63 10.44
CA ASP A 68 13.18 27.51 11.14
C ASP A 68 13.24 28.90 10.52
N ALA A 69 14.00 29.81 11.17
CA ALA A 69 14.18 31.18 10.73
C ALA A 69 14.94 31.31 9.38
N HIS A 70 15.57 30.24 8.92
CA HIS A 70 16.29 30.19 7.64
C HIS A 70 15.43 29.58 6.51
N GLY A 71 14.15 29.33 6.77
CA GLY A 71 13.23 28.72 5.79
C GLY A 71 13.45 27.22 5.57
N ARG A 72 14.09 26.52 6.51
CA ARG A 72 14.35 25.08 6.43
C ARG A 72 13.42 24.31 7.36
N PHE A 73 12.95 23.16 6.92
CA PHE A 73 12.11 22.27 7.72
C PHE A 73 12.96 21.38 8.64
N ALA A 74 13.50 21.98 9.72
CA ALA A 74 14.53 21.43 10.59
C ALA A 74 14.10 20.16 11.37
N LYS A 75 12.81 19.82 11.35
CA LYS A 75 12.23 18.62 11.99
C LYS A 75 11.89 17.50 11.00
N ILE A 76 12.30 17.63 9.75
CA ILE A 76 11.98 16.69 8.70
C ILE A 76 13.27 16.30 7.96
N THR A 77 13.53 15.00 7.89
CA THR A 77 14.55 14.39 7.02
C THR A 77 13.85 13.39 6.11
N VAL A 78 14.14 13.39 4.82
CA VAL A 78 13.62 12.42 3.85
C VAL A 78 14.74 11.48 3.43
N LEU A 79 14.50 10.18 3.47
CA LEU A 79 15.39 9.13 2.97
C LEU A 79 14.73 8.43 1.81
N VAL A 80 15.15 8.74 0.59
CA VAL A 80 14.72 8.01 -0.61
C VAL A 80 15.65 6.83 -0.82
N ALA A 81 15.07 5.64 -0.73
CA ALA A 81 15.81 4.38 -0.78
C ALA A 81 15.53 3.66 -2.10
N ASP A 82 16.52 3.69 -2.97
CA ASP A 82 16.39 3.26 -4.37
C ASP A 82 16.72 1.77 -4.55
N ASP A 83 15.77 1.04 -5.12
CA ASP A 83 15.84 -0.38 -5.47
C ASP A 83 15.75 -0.60 -6.99
N SER A 84 15.97 0.45 -7.78
CA SER A 84 15.85 0.44 -9.25
C SER A 84 16.93 -0.38 -9.93
N ALA A 85 16.61 -0.87 -11.11
CA ALA A 85 17.56 -1.53 -11.99
C ALA A 85 17.83 -0.72 -13.28
N ASP A 86 16.91 0.17 -13.67
CA ASP A 86 17.07 1.02 -14.84
C ASP A 86 17.91 2.27 -14.54
N PRO A 87 19.07 2.47 -15.21
CA PRO A 87 19.93 3.63 -14.97
C PRO A 87 19.23 4.97 -15.20
N SER A 88 18.31 5.05 -16.16
CA SER A 88 17.60 6.30 -16.43
C SER A 88 16.63 6.68 -15.32
N SER A 89 16.01 5.70 -14.69
CA SER A 89 15.17 5.88 -13.51
C SER A 89 15.99 6.33 -12.31
N ILE A 90 17.16 5.72 -12.09
CA ILE A 90 18.11 6.08 -11.03
C ILE A 90 18.52 7.56 -11.15
N ASP A 91 18.92 7.99 -12.34
CA ASP A 91 19.37 9.36 -12.56
C ASP A 91 18.24 10.38 -12.32
N ARG A 92 17.04 10.10 -12.81
CA ARG A 92 15.85 10.94 -12.59
C ARG A 92 15.49 11.03 -11.10
N GLN A 93 15.55 9.93 -10.39
CA GLN A 93 15.27 9.90 -8.94
C GLN A 93 16.29 10.72 -8.15
N ARG A 94 17.58 10.66 -8.50
CA ARG A 94 18.62 11.52 -7.91
C ARG A 94 18.36 13.00 -8.14
N GLU A 95 17.90 13.39 -9.33
CA GLU A 95 17.52 14.77 -9.64
C GLU A 95 16.33 15.23 -8.79
N ILE A 96 15.31 14.40 -8.63
CA ILE A 96 14.13 14.69 -7.81
C ILE A 96 14.54 14.90 -6.34
N VAL A 97 15.39 14.02 -5.81
CA VAL A 97 15.93 14.13 -4.44
C VAL A 97 16.70 15.44 -4.24
N ARG A 98 17.54 15.82 -5.21
CA ARG A 98 18.29 17.08 -5.15
C ARG A 98 17.38 18.29 -5.16
N ALA A 99 16.34 18.30 -6.01
CA ALA A 99 15.38 19.41 -6.06
C ALA A 99 14.62 19.59 -4.75
N LEU A 100 14.27 18.51 -4.04
CA LEU A 100 13.62 18.60 -2.73
C LEU A 100 14.57 19.16 -1.66
N ALA A 101 15.85 18.78 -1.71
CA ALA A 101 16.87 19.33 -0.81
C ALA A 101 17.06 20.85 -1.02
N GLU A 102 17.06 21.31 -2.26
CA GLU A 102 17.12 22.74 -2.62
C GLU A 102 15.86 23.50 -2.14
N ALA A 103 14.72 22.83 -2.04
CA ALA A 103 13.49 23.40 -1.51
C ALA A 103 13.44 23.52 0.04
N GLY A 104 14.52 23.15 0.75
CA GLY A 104 14.68 23.36 2.20
C GLY A 104 14.37 22.15 3.08
N ILE A 105 14.16 20.97 2.52
CA ILE A 105 13.99 19.70 3.26
C ILE A 105 15.31 18.92 3.23
N ASP A 106 15.83 18.50 4.39
CA ASP A 106 16.99 17.59 4.46
C ASP A 106 16.62 16.27 3.77
N THR A 107 17.22 16.01 2.61
CA THR A 107 16.88 14.87 1.78
C THR A 107 18.13 14.08 1.41
N GLN A 108 18.08 12.77 1.66
CA GLN A 108 19.18 11.83 1.43
C GLN A 108 18.76 10.78 0.40
N TYR A 109 19.63 10.53 -0.56
CA TYR A 109 19.51 9.41 -1.48
C TYR A 109 20.30 8.21 -0.92
N PHE A 110 19.68 7.05 -0.90
CA PHE A 110 20.25 5.79 -0.41
C PHE A 110 20.17 4.74 -1.51
N GLY A 111 21.13 4.82 -2.42
CA GLY A 111 21.22 3.95 -3.59
C GLY A 111 21.88 2.60 -3.29
N ILE A 112 22.03 1.80 -4.34
CA ILE A 112 22.58 0.42 -4.25
C ILE A 112 23.98 0.40 -3.64
N GLU A 113 24.84 1.34 -4.01
CA GLU A 113 26.23 1.38 -3.50
C GLU A 113 26.28 1.63 -2.00
N GLU A 114 25.49 2.58 -1.50
CA GLU A 114 25.40 2.88 -0.08
C GLU A 114 24.77 1.74 0.71
N GLN A 115 23.79 1.05 0.12
CA GLN A 115 23.17 -0.13 0.72
C GLN A 115 24.17 -1.29 0.85
N LEU A 116 24.92 -1.57 -0.20
CA LEU A 116 25.97 -2.59 -0.18
C LEU A 116 27.07 -2.24 0.82
N ALA A 117 27.53 -0.99 0.86
CA ALA A 117 28.52 -0.54 1.83
C ALA A 117 28.02 -0.66 3.29
N LEU A 118 26.72 -0.46 3.52
CA LEU A 118 26.10 -0.68 4.82
C LEU A 118 26.15 -2.18 5.21
N LEU A 119 25.74 -3.06 4.29
CA LEU A 119 25.71 -4.51 4.53
C LEU A 119 27.09 -5.11 4.69
N ASP A 120 28.10 -4.59 3.97
CA ASP A 120 29.50 -5.02 4.12
C ASP A 120 30.05 -4.83 5.55
N ARG A 121 29.56 -3.83 6.27
CA ARG A 121 29.93 -3.60 7.68
C ARG A 121 29.34 -4.63 8.65
N LEU A 122 28.38 -5.42 8.15
CA LEU A 122 27.63 -6.44 8.91
C LEU A 122 27.91 -7.86 8.39
N HIS A 123 28.92 -8.05 7.53
CA HIS A 123 29.19 -9.29 6.80
C HIS A 123 29.42 -10.53 7.68
N ASP A 124 29.80 -10.33 8.94
CA ASP A 124 30.04 -11.38 9.95
C ASP A 124 28.75 -11.80 10.70
N LEU A 125 27.61 -11.11 10.44
CA LEU A 125 26.31 -11.47 10.98
C LEU A 125 25.47 -12.17 9.89
N ASP A 126 24.82 -13.27 10.24
CA ASP A 126 23.89 -13.92 9.30
C ASP A 126 22.55 -13.19 9.29
N LEU A 127 22.40 -12.27 8.37
CA LEU A 127 21.16 -11.54 8.12
C LEU A 127 20.38 -12.10 6.93
N SER A 128 20.72 -13.30 6.43
CA SER A 128 20.11 -13.87 5.23
C SER A 128 18.61 -14.13 5.36
N GLY A 129 18.11 -14.40 6.56
CA GLY A 129 16.69 -14.53 6.84
C GLY A 129 15.91 -13.19 6.85
N VAL A 130 16.62 -12.05 6.93
CA VAL A 130 16.03 -10.71 7.04
C VAL A 130 16.19 -9.89 5.76
N VAL A 131 17.39 -9.84 5.19
CA VAL A 131 17.72 -9.04 3.99
C VAL A 131 17.99 -9.89 2.76
N GLY A 132 17.94 -11.22 2.89
CA GLY A 132 18.21 -12.16 1.80
C GLY A 132 19.70 -12.33 1.47
N LYS A 133 19.97 -13.25 0.53
CA LYS A 133 21.30 -13.43 -0.08
C LYS A 133 21.25 -12.82 -1.47
N HIS A 134 22.12 -11.86 -1.74
CA HIS A 134 22.14 -11.15 -3.01
C HIS A 134 23.54 -11.19 -3.61
N ALA A 135 23.61 -11.49 -4.90
CA ALA A 135 24.80 -11.21 -5.69
C ALA A 135 24.91 -9.69 -5.90
N ARG A 136 26.10 -9.12 -5.73
CA ARG A 136 26.33 -7.67 -5.94
C ARG A 136 25.88 -7.17 -7.32
N SER A 137 26.02 -8.01 -8.34
CA SER A 137 25.63 -7.71 -9.72
C SER A 137 24.11 -7.71 -9.97
N ALA A 138 23.31 -8.19 -9.01
CA ALA A 138 21.84 -8.31 -9.11
C ALA A 138 21.16 -7.80 -7.82
N PHE A 139 21.63 -6.68 -7.28
CA PHE A 139 21.16 -6.16 -6.01
C PHE A 139 19.91 -5.26 -6.15
N GLY A 140 19.55 -4.82 -7.34
CA GLY A 140 18.29 -4.12 -7.63
C GLY A 140 17.07 -5.05 -7.56
N HIS A 141 15.87 -4.47 -7.44
CA HIS A 141 14.60 -5.19 -7.39
C HIS A 141 14.55 -6.29 -6.32
N LYS A 142 15.20 -6.06 -5.19
CA LYS A 142 15.21 -7.04 -4.08
C LYS A 142 13.83 -7.26 -3.45
N GLY A 143 12.90 -6.35 -3.69
CA GLY A 143 11.52 -6.41 -3.20
C GLY A 143 11.29 -5.59 -1.93
N GLN A 144 10.06 -5.11 -1.78
CA GLN A 144 9.69 -4.11 -0.76
C GLN A 144 10.01 -4.52 0.68
N GLY A 145 9.81 -5.79 1.06
CA GLY A 145 10.09 -6.25 2.43
C GLY A 145 11.57 -6.18 2.77
N MET A 146 12.42 -6.73 1.90
CA MET A 146 13.88 -6.69 2.09
C MET A 146 14.41 -5.27 2.03
N MET A 147 13.90 -4.46 1.09
CA MET A 147 14.29 -3.06 0.98
C MET A 147 14.00 -2.29 2.27
N ARG A 148 12.82 -2.49 2.89
CA ARG A 148 12.50 -1.87 4.17
C ARG A 148 13.42 -2.32 5.29
N ASN A 149 13.81 -3.60 5.33
CA ASN A 149 14.76 -4.08 6.32
C ASN A 149 16.14 -3.43 6.15
N VAL A 150 16.61 -3.25 4.91
CA VAL A 150 17.85 -2.51 4.63
C VAL A 150 17.73 -1.03 5.06
N ILE A 151 16.56 -0.41 4.81
CA ILE A 151 16.27 0.94 5.31
C ILE A 151 16.35 1.00 6.84
N TYR A 152 15.79 0.02 7.56
CA TYR A 152 15.82 0.04 9.04
C TYR A 152 17.23 -0.06 9.60
N LEU A 153 18.12 -0.78 8.94
CA LEU A 153 19.55 -0.75 9.29
C LEU A 153 20.12 0.68 9.13
N ARG A 154 19.77 1.38 8.04
CA ARG A 154 20.18 2.78 7.85
C ARG A 154 19.58 3.70 8.91
N LEU A 155 18.31 3.48 9.32
CA LEU A 155 17.66 4.24 10.38
C LEU A 155 18.34 4.05 11.75
N ALA A 156 18.86 2.85 12.04
CA ALA A 156 19.64 2.61 13.25
C ALA A 156 20.94 3.43 13.26
N GLU A 157 21.62 3.53 12.12
CA GLU A 157 22.78 4.40 11.98
C GLU A 157 22.42 5.88 12.16
N MET A 158 21.31 6.34 11.55
CA MET A 158 20.81 7.71 11.72
C MET A 158 20.44 8.00 13.18
N GLN A 159 19.80 7.05 13.87
CA GLN A 159 19.51 7.16 15.29
C GLN A 159 20.78 7.37 16.14
N GLY A 160 21.85 6.62 15.86
CA GLY A 160 23.13 6.79 16.53
C GLY A 160 23.77 8.17 16.31
N ARG A 161 23.54 8.79 15.14
CA ARG A 161 24.00 10.15 14.81
C ARG A 161 23.16 11.28 15.41
N MET A 162 21.95 10.98 15.86
CA MET A 162 20.98 11.96 16.39
C MET A 162 20.48 11.55 17.78
N PRO A 163 21.37 11.32 18.77
CA PRO A 163 20.98 10.75 20.06
C PRO A 163 20.04 11.64 20.87
N ASP A 164 20.13 12.96 20.69
CA ASP A 164 19.35 13.96 21.44
C ASP A 164 17.98 14.27 20.79
N ARG A 165 17.68 13.68 19.63
CA ARG A 165 16.41 13.92 18.93
C ARG A 165 15.37 12.86 19.27
N ARG A 166 14.15 13.30 19.48
CA ARG A 166 12.98 12.41 19.55
C ARG A 166 12.60 12.00 18.12
N LEU A 167 13.02 10.83 17.69
CA LEU A 167 12.83 10.38 16.30
C LEU A 167 11.52 9.60 16.14
N LEU A 168 10.80 9.90 15.06
CA LEU A 168 9.76 9.06 14.48
C LEU A 168 10.17 8.70 13.05
N PHE A 169 10.06 7.42 12.72
CA PHE A 169 10.29 6.90 11.39
C PHE A 169 8.95 6.72 10.69
N TYR A 170 8.77 7.40 9.58
CA TYR A 170 7.53 7.38 8.81
C TYR A 170 7.78 6.71 7.45
N SER A 171 7.28 5.49 7.28
CA SER A 171 7.42 4.74 6.03
C SER A 171 6.19 4.96 5.15
N ILE A 172 6.43 5.39 3.91
CA ILE A 172 5.40 5.60 2.89
C ILE A 172 5.87 4.99 1.56
N ASP A 173 4.93 4.61 0.69
CA ASP A 173 5.25 4.16 -0.66
C ASP A 173 5.33 5.35 -1.63
N ALA A 174 6.11 5.22 -2.70
CA ALA A 174 6.31 6.28 -3.68
C ALA A 174 5.04 6.64 -4.48
N ASP A 175 4.04 5.76 -4.52
CA ASP A 175 2.73 5.96 -5.15
C ASP A 175 1.68 6.59 -4.21
N GLN A 176 2.15 7.21 -3.12
CA GLN A 176 1.29 7.89 -2.15
C GLN A 176 1.59 9.37 -2.05
N GLU A 177 0.55 10.14 -1.75
CA GLU A 177 0.63 11.59 -1.61
C GLU A 177 0.08 12.05 -0.26
N PHE A 178 0.66 13.13 0.29
CA PHE A 178 0.20 13.80 1.52
C PHE A 178 -1.07 14.61 1.28
N ARG A 179 -2.05 13.95 0.68
CA ARG A 179 -3.36 14.50 0.34
C ARG A 179 -4.45 13.53 0.77
N VAL A 180 -5.67 14.01 0.81
CA VAL A 180 -6.87 13.20 1.03
C VAL A 180 -7.87 13.43 -0.09
N LYS A 181 -8.61 12.40 -0.47
CA LYS A 181 -9.69 12.49 -1.43
C LYS A 181 -10.99 12.78 -0.68
N VAL A 182 -11.55 13.97 -0.90
CA VAL A 182 -12.79 14.41 -0.26
C VAL A 182 -13.93 14.47 -1.27
N PRO A 183 -15.16 14.06 -0.89
CA PRO A 183 -16.32 14.22 -1.77
C PRO A 183 -16.69 15.69 -1.86
N THR A 184 -16.93 16.17 -3.08
CA THR A 184 -17.47 17.50 -3.37
C THR A 184 -18.73 17.38 -4.23
N VAL A 185 -19.45 18.48 -4.40
CA VAL A 185 -20.65 18.52 -5.27
C VAL A 185 -20.30 18.09 -6.70
N ASP A 186 -19.11 18.44 -7.15
CA ASP A 186 -18.60 18.21 -8.52
C ASP A 186 -17.87 16.86 -8.70
N GLY A 187 -17.96 15.95 -7.73
CA GLY A 187 -17.41 14.59 -7.86
C GLY A 187 -16.32 14.22 -6.87
N GLY A 188 -15.39 15.09 -6.54
CA GLY A 188 -14.36 14.88 -5.54
C GLY A 188 -13.06 15.59 -5.85
N GLN A 189 -12.36 16.01 -4.79
CA GLN A 189 -11.08 16.72 -4.89
C GLN A 189 -10.01 16.04 -4.04
N CYS A 190 -8.75 16.09 -4.52
CA CYS A 190 -7.58 15.64 -3.78
C CYS A 190 -6.88 16.86 -3.19
N LEU A 191 -6.82 16.95 -1.86
CA LEU A 191 -6.42 18.16 -1.15
C LEU A 191 -5.49 17.85 0.03
N GLY A 192 -4.55 18.76 0.31
CA GLY A 192 -3.72 18.77 1.51
C GLY A 192 -4.50 19.29 2.74
N ALA A 193 -5.59 18.61 3.11
CA ALA A 193 -6.53 19.05 4.15
C ALA A 193 -6.25 18.47 5.55
N VAL A 194 -5.20 17.66 5.70
CA VAL A 194 -4.78 17.04 6.98
C VAL A 194 -3.35 17.47 7.29
N ASN A 195 -3.10 17.95 8.51
CA ASN A 195 -1.74 18.19 8.99
C ASN A 195 -1.16 16.89 9.57
N PHE A 196 -0.66 16.00 8.67
CA PHE A 196 -0.16 14.68 9.03
C PHE A 196 0.88 14.72 10.15
N LEU A 197 1.90 15.55 10.01
CA LEU A 197 3.03 15.58 10.96
C LEU A 197 2.60 16.04 12.34
N TYR A 198 1.77 17.07 12.43
CA TYR A 198 1.24 17.55 13.70
C TYR A 198 0.35 16.52 14.39
N GLU A 199 -0.57 15.90 13.66
CA GLU A 199 -1.49 14.92 14.23
C GLU A 199 -0.76 13.64 14.68
N ILE A 200 0.21 13.17 13.90
CA ILE A 200 1.05 12.01 14.26
C ILE A 200 1.89 12.35 15.51
N ASP A 201 2.55 13.52 15.53
CA ASP A 201 3.34 13.96 16.71
C ASP A 201 2.50 13.94 17.98
N ARG A 202 1.25 14.42 17.93
CA ARG A 202 0.33 14.39 19.06
C ARG A 202 0.05 12.98 19.54
N VAL A 203 -0.26 12.05 18.61
CA VAL A 203 -0.53 10.64 19.00
C VAL A 203 0.66 10.07 19.76
N PHE A 204 1.89 10.26 19.30
CA PHE A 204 3.08 9.72 19.96
C PHE A 204 3.51 10.52 21.20
N SER A 205 3.18 11.79 21.29
CA SER A 205 3.49 12.62 22.47
C SER A 205 2.54 12.41 23.62
N ASP A 206 1.26 12.21 23.33
CA ASP A 206 0.19 12.14 24.33
C ASP A 206 -0.07 10.70 24.81
N THR A 207 0.55 9.69 24.18
CA THR A 207 0.29 8.27 24.46
C THR A 207 1.59 7.46 24.55
N GLY A 208 1.48 6.20 24.96
CA GLY A 208 2.59 5.23 24.95
C GLY A 208 2.75 4.45 23.63
N VAL A 209 2.15 4.94 22.54
CA VAL A 209 2.19 4.30 21.21
C VAL A 209 3.63 4.16 20.71
N ARG A 210 3.94 3.00 20.16
CA ARG A 210 5.23 2.71 19.52
C ARG A 210 5.15 2.53 18.01
N VAL A 211 4.02 2.00 17.54
CA VAL A 211 3.75 1.81 16.11
C VAL A 211 2.33 2.27 15.82
N LEU A 212 2.18 3.11 14.81
CA LEU A 212 0.91 3.60 14.29
C LEU A 212 0.82 3.21 12.82
N THR A 213 -0.20 2.47 12.44
CA THR A 213 -0.54 2.23 11.04
C THR A 213 -1.61 3.22 10.59
N GLY A 214 -1.36 3.88 9.46
CA GLY A 214 -2.32 4.78 8.84
C GLY A 214 -3.30 4.04 7.93
N LYS A 215 -4.02 4.83 7.15
CA LYS A 215 -5.01 4.39 6.16
C LYS A 215 -4.64 4.92 4.77
N VAL A 216 -5.43 4.59 3.77
CA VAL A 216 -5.36 5.26 2.46
C VAL A 216 -6.75 5.68 2.01
N VAL A 217 -6.77 6.63 1.08
CA VAL A 217 -7.93 7.04 0.29
C VAL A 217 -7.54 7.03 -1.18
N GLY A 218 -8.51 7.01 -2.08
CA GLY A 218 -8.26 6.77 -3.50
C GLY A 218 -8.33 5.29 -3.85
N ASP A 219 -7.35 4.79 -4.59
CA ASP A 219 -7.31 3.40 -4.99
C ASP A 219 -6.96 2.48 -3.79
N PRO A 220 -7.64 1.34 -3.63
CA PRO A 220 -7.26 0.38 -2.62
C PRO A 220 -5.88 -0.23 -2.97
N PRO A 221 -4.92 -0.30 -2.02
CA PRO A 221 -3.58 -0.84 -2.25
C PRO A 221 -3.56 -2.38 -2.23
N VAL A 222 -4.62 -2.97 -2.74
CA VAL A 222 -4.80 -4.42 -2.82
C VAL A 222 -4.44 -4.91 -4.23
N SER A 223 -3.91 -6.11 -4.29
CA SER A 223 -3.54 -6.76 -5.55
C SER A 223 -4.77 -7.00 -6.44
N PRO A 224 -4.66 -6.84 -7.77
CA PRO A 224 -5.69 -7.29 -8.70
C PRO A 224 -6.09 -8.75 -8.49
N ALA A 225 -5.14 -9.63 -8.14
CA ALA A 225 -5.41 -11.03 -7.84
C ALA A 225 -6.39 -11.22 -6.65
N VAL A 226 -6.38 -10.30 -5.69
CA VAL A 226 -7.33 -10.29 -4.56
C VAL A 226 -8.66 -9.69 -4.98
N MET A 227 -8.65 -8.60 -5.72
CA MET A 227 -9.83 -7.79 -6.02
C MET A 227 -10.66 -8.29 -7.21
N VAL A 228 -10.12 -9.20 -8.04
CA VAL A 228 -10.75 -9.62 -9.30
C VAL A 228 -12.18 -10.13 -9.13
N GLY A 229 -12.45 -10.90 -8.09
CA GLY A 229 -13.79 -11.45 -7.86
C GLY A 229 -14.84 -10.37 -7.56
N ASN A 230 -14.42 -9.33 -6.84
CA ASN A 230 -15.26 -8.17 -6.55
C ASN A 230 -15.44 -7.30 -7.79
N PHE A 231 -14.36 -7.05 -8.52
CA PHE A 231 -14.43 -6.18 -9.70
C PHE A 231 -15.26 -6.79 -10.83
N VAL A 232 -15.15 -8.10 -11.08
CA VAL A 232 -16.03 -8.79 -12.05
C VAL A 232 -17.49 -8.71 -11.62
N ALA A 233 -17.79 -8.82 -10.33
CA ALA A 233 -19.15 -8.61 -9.83
C ALA A 233 -19.65 -7.18 -10.07
N ASP A 234 -18.77 -6.19 -9.85
CA ASP A 234 -19.08 -4.78 -10.08
C ASP A 234 -19.33 -4.48 -11.57
N VAL A 235 -18.49 -5.03 -12.47
CA VAL A 235 -18.67 -4.92 -13.93
C VAL A 235 -20.00 -5.55 -14.37
N LEU A 236 -20.32 -6.72 -13.84
CA LEU A 236 -21.60 -7.38 -14.13
C LEU A 236 -22.80 -6.56 -13.62
N ALA A 237 -22.71 -5.95 -12.43
CA ALA A 237 -23.72 -5.08 -11.88
C ALA A 237 -23.92 -3.83 -12.75
N PHE A 238 -22.82 -3.21 -13.21
CA PHE A 238 -22.88 -2.07 -14.13
C PHE A 238 -23.59 -2.43 -15.44
N LEU A 239 -23.22 -3.54 -16.09
CA LEU A 239 -23.89 -3.94 -17.33
C LEU A 239 -25.39 -4.26 -17.12
N ARG A 240 -25.76 -4.83 -15.97
CA ARG A 240 -27.18 -5.06 -15.62
C ARG A 240 -27.96 -3.76 -15.46
N GLU A 241 -27.35 -2.76 -14.82
CA GLU A 241 -27.93 -1.42 -14.71
C GLU A 241 -28.11 -0.78 -16.09
N MET A 242 -27.05 -0.78 -16.92
CA MET A 242 -27.08 -0.25 -18.28
C MET A 242 -28.09 -0.97 -19.19
N ALA A 243 -28.33 -2.26 -18.95
CA ALA A 243 -29.32 -3.04 -19.70
C ALA A 243 -30.77 -2.59 -19.47
N GLY A 244 -31.05 -1.90 -18.37
CA GLY A 244 -32.35 -1.44 -17.97
C GLY A 244 -32.70 0.02 -18.35
N VAL A 245 -31.73 0.75 -18.96
CA VAL A 245 -31.86 2.20 -19.25
C VAL A 245 -31.59 2.52 -20.72
N GLY A 246 -32.09 3.67 -21.19
CA GLY A 246 -31.82 4.14 -22.55
C GLY A 246 -30.43 4.79 -22.69
N PRO A 247 -29.76 4.66 -23.87
CA PRO A 247 -28.42 5.19 -24.08
C PRO A 247 -28.32 6.72 -23.96
N HIS A 248 -29.37 7.44 -24.31
CA HIS A 248 -29.39 8.91 -24.31
C HIS A 248 -30.02 9.53 -23.06
N GLU A 249 -30.46 8.69 -22.12
CA GLU A 249 -30.94 9.18 -20.82
C GLU A 249 -29.73 9.62 -19.98
N ALA A 250 -29.95 10.62 -19.12
CA ALA A 250 -28.91 11.09 -18.21
C ALA A 250 -28.52 9.97 -17.23
N TYR A 251 -27.22 9.75 -17.08
CA TYR A 251 -26.69 8.78 -16.12
C TYR A 251 -27.02 9.22 -14.69
N ARG A 252 -27.59 8.30 -13.94
CA ARG A 252 -27.92 8.55 -12.55
C ARG A 252 -26.68 8.32 -11.68
N GLN A 253 -25.97 9.40 -11.37
CA GLN A 253 -24.81 9.34 -10.49
C GLN A 253 -25.17 8.71 -9.13
N PRO A 254 -24.44 7.70 -8.68
CA PRO A 254 -24.64 7.16 -7.34
C PRO A 254 -24.25 8.21 -6.31
N PRO A 255 -24.93 8.25 -5.13
CA PRO A 255 -24.51 9.12 -4.05
C PRO A 255 -23.08 8.77 -3.62
N VAL A 256 -22.32 9.77 -3.18
CA VAL A 256 -21.06 9.52 -2.49
C VAL A 256 -21.42 8.93 -1.12
N GLU A 257 -21.12 7.66 -0.91
CA GLU A 257 -21.39 7.04 0.37
C GLU A 257 -20.40 7.59 1.40
N THR A 258 -20.89 8.45 2.29
CA THR A 258 -20.17 8.90 3.46
C THR A 258 -20.23 7.88 4.62
N ASN A 259 -21.04 6.84 4.47
CA ASN A 259 -21.29 5.81 5.48
C ASN A 259 -20.57 4.48 5.21
N GLY A 260 -19.83 4.37 4.11
CA GLY A 260 -19.04 3.18 3.81
C GLY A 260 -17.84 3.07 4.74
N SER A 261 -17.64 1.89 5.28
CA SER A 261 -16.53 1.41 6.08
C SER A 261 -15.51 2.47 6.47
N ASP A 262 -15.47 2.81 7.75
CA ASP A 262 -14.48 3.73 8.35
C ASP A 262 -13.03 3.30 8.11
N ASP A 263 -12.86 2.14 7.56
CA ASP A 263 -11.60 1.53 7.26
C ASP A 263 -11.53 1.30 5.76
N ALA A 264 -10.67 2.08 5.11
CA ALA A 264 -10.12 1.64 3.86
C ALA A 264 -9.66 0.21 4.10
N ALA A 265 -10.48 -0.70 3.78
CA ALA A 265 -10.47 -2.14 3.64
C ALA A 265 -9.27 -2.99 4.08
N TYR A 266 -8.28 -2.36 4.71
CA TYR A 266 -7.05 -3.02 5.10
C TYR A 266 -7.11 -3.72 6.43
N HIS A 267 -7.95 -3.21 7.34
CA HIS A 267 -7.92 -3.68 8.71
C HIS A 267 -8.59 -5.04 8.86
N ASP A 268 -9.37 -5.43 7.87
CA ASP A 268 -10.09 -6.70 7.83
C ASP A 268 -9.74 -7.62 6.65
N MET A 269 -8.49 -7.58 6.21
CA MET A 269 -7.99 -8.63 5.31
C MET A 269 -7.92 -10.03 5.96
N ALA A 270 -8.57 -10.21 7.11
CA ALA A 270 -8.83 -11.53 7.70
C ALA A 270 -9.84 -12.35 6.90
N ASP A 271 -10.73 -11.73 6.16
CA ASP A 271 -11.46 -12.37 5.08
C ASP A 271 -10.60 -12.31 3.83
N LEU A 272 -10.07 -13.40 3.42
CA LEU A 272 -9.10 -13.70 2.38
C LEU A 272 -9.17 -12.88 1.10
N PHE A 273 -10.16 -12.12 0.88
CA PHE A 273 -10.42 -11.31 -0.30
C PHE A 273 -10.93 -9.94 0.08
N GLY A 274 -10.68 -9.53 1.32
CA GLY A 274 -10.64 -8.17 1.81
C GLY A 274 -11.95 -7.41 1.84
N PHE A 275 -12.93 -7.84 1.09
CA PHE A 275 -14.20 -7.17 0.97
C PHE A 275 -15.33 -8.18 1.06
N ASN A 276 -16.16 -8.04 2.08
CA ASN A 276 -17.48 -8.61 2.06
C ASN A 276 -18.26 -7.92 0.93
N ALA A 277 -18.37 -8.59 -0.22
CA ALA A 277 -19.04 -8.05 -1.41
C ALA A 277 -20.51 -7.70 -1.16
N GLY A 278 -21.09 -8.16 -0.04
CA GLY A 278 -22.46 -7.84 0.37
C GLY A 278 -22.64 -6.50 1.09
N GLU A 279 -21.58 -5.91 1.63
CA GLU A 279 -21.67 -4.68 2.43
C GLU A 279 -21.25 -3.42 1.66
N LEU A 280 -20.40 -3.55 0.64
CA LEU A 280 -19.97 -2.45 -0.21
C LEU A 280 -20.76 -2.50 -1.52
N ALA A 281 -21.80 -1.71 -1.63
CA ALA A 281 -22.52 -1.56 -2.88
C ALA A 281 -21.56 -1.00 -3.95
N TYR A 282 -21.49 -1.69 -5.08
CA TYR A 282 -20.85 -1.20 -6.28
C TYR A 282 -21.35 0.20 -6.65
N ARG A 283 -20.44 1.12 -6.96
CA ARG A 283 -20.79 2.49 -7.36
C ARG A 283 -19.75 3.06 -8.32
N TYR A 284 -20.03 2.99 -9.61
CA TYR A 284 -19.24 3.74 -10.59
C TYR A 284 -19.75 5.18 -10.66
N ARG A 285 -18.85 6.14 -10.50
CA ARG A 285 -19.12 7.56 -10.73
C ARG A 285 -18.49 7.98 -12.04
N CYS A 286 -19.33 8.37 -12.99
CA CYS A 286 -18.85 8.90 -14.24
C CYS A 286 -18.28 10.32 -14.03
N PRO A 287 -17.04 10.60 -14.41
CA PRO A 287 -16.44 11.92 -14.26
C PRO A 287 -17.09 12.94 -15.20
N GLY A 288 -17.00 14.23 -14.87
CA GLY A 288 -17.44 15.36 -15.69
C GLY A 288 -18.41 16.30 -14.98
N ASP A 289 -18.37 17.57 -15.38
CA ASP A 289 -19.17 18.67 -14.80
C ASP A 289 -20.60 18.73 -15.38
N THR A 290 -20.85 18.04 -16.48
CA THR A 290 -22.17 17.95 -17.14
C THR A 290 -22.77 16.58 -16.88
N ALA A 291 -24.10 16.49 -16.81
CA ALA A 291 -24.80 15.22 -16.65
C ALA A 291 -24.54 14.32 -17.90
N PRO A 292 -23.62 13.35 -17.84
CA PRO A 292 -23.31 12.50 -18.98
C PRO A 292 -24.50 11.59 -19.29
N SER A 293 -24.63 11.16 -20.55
CA SER A 293 -25.59 10.12 -20.90
C SER A 293 -25.12 8.73 -20.44
N ASN A 294 -26.04 7.76 -20.42
CA ASN A 294 -25.66 6.36 -20.12
C ASN A 294 -24.65 5.82 -21.14
N ALA A 295 -24.71 6.25 -22.41
CA ALA A 295 -23.73 5.87 -23.43
C ALA A 295 -22.35 6.45 -23.14
N ASP A 296 -22.27 7.73 -22.73
CA ASP A 296 -20.99 8.34 -22.35
C ASP A 296 -20.36 7.61 -21.17
N CYS A 297 -21.16 7.28 -20.15
CA CYS A 297 -20.68 6.54 -18.98
C CYS A 297 -20.28 5.09 -19.30
N PHE A 298 -20.94 4.45 -20.26
CA PHE A 298 -20.55 3.13 -20.72
C PHE A 298 -19.17 3.16 -21.38
N VAL A 299 -18.92 4.15 -22.22
CA VAL A 299 -17.62 4.33 -22.90
C VAL A 299 -16.52 4.68 -21.88
N ASP A 300 -16.80 5.60 -20.96
CA ASP A 300 -15.87 6.00 -19.92
C ASP A 300 -15.50 4.83 -19.02
N PHE A 301 -16.49 4.07 -18.51
CA PHE A 301 -16.23 2.89 -17.68
C PHE A 301 -15.40 1.83 -18.42
N ALA A 302 -15.69 1.59 -19.70
CA ALA A 302 -14.93 0.68 -20.54
C ALA A 302 -13.44 1.07 -20.59
N GLY A 303 -13.14 2.38 -20.62
CA GLY A 303 -11.79 2.93 -20.60
C GLY A 303 -11.02 2.65 -19.30
N HIS A 304 -11.70 2.32 -18.20
CA HIS A 304 -11.08 2.00 -16.91
C HIS A 304 -10.84 0.50 -16.69
N LEU A 305 -11.49 -0.39 -17.45
CA LEU A 305 -11.47 -1.84 -17.19
C LEU A 305 -10.07 -2.45 -17.15
N ASN A 306 -9.23 -2.14 -18.14
CA ASN A 306 -7.88 -2.70 -18.20
C ASN A 306 -6.88 -2.02 -17.25
N ARG A 307 -7.18 -0.82 -16.75
CA ARG A 307 -6.39 -0.15 -15.71
C ARG A 307 -6.44 -0.91 -14.38
N PHE A 308 -7.48 -1.73 -14.18
CA PHE A 308 -7.57 -2.63 -13.04
C PHE A 308 -6.32 -3.50 -12.87
N PHE A 309 -5.73 -3.99 -13.96
CA PHE A 309 -4.49 -4.78 -13.91
C PHE A 309 -3.28 -3.96 -13.47
N HIS A 310 -3.34 -2.65 -13.64
CA HIS A 310 -2.35 -1.70 -13.13
C HIS A 310 -2.66 -1.23 -11.69
N GLY A 311 -3.79 -1.67 -11.12
CA GLY A 311 -4.17 -1.45 -9.73
C GLY A 311 -5.19 -0.33 -9.49
N GLU A 312 -5.74 0.30 -10.55
CA GLU A 312 -6.88 1.19 -10.44
C GLU A 312 -8.16 0.42 -10.10
N HIS A 313 -8.98 0.97 -9.24
CA HIS A 313 -10.22 0.33 -8.84
C HIS A 313 -11.41 1.31 -8.94
N PRO A 314 -11.95 1.57 -10.13
CA PRO A 314 -12.89 2.67 -10.39
C PRO A 314 -14.23 2.56 -9.65
N THR A 315 -14.59 1.34 -9.20
CA THR A 315 -15.85 1.08 -8.49
C THR A 315 -15.71 1.07 -6.97
N ARG A 316 -14.49 1.13 -6.45
CA ARG A 316 -14.20 1.00 -5.01
C ARG A 316 -13.23 2.06 -4.52
N VAL A 317 -13.31 3.24 -5.08
CA VAL A 317 -12.55 4.40 -4.63
C VAL A 317 -12.96 4.75 -3.20
N THR A 318 -11.99 4.88 -2.32
CA THR A 318 -12.21 5.24 -0.92
C THR A 318 -12.07 6.73 -0.71
N TRP A 319 -12.92 7.29 0.19
CA TRP A 319 -13.02 8.72 0.44
C TRP A 319 -12.61 9.03 1.88
N TYR A 320 -12.03 10.21 2.08
CA TYR A 320 -11.71 10.68 3.41
C TYR A 320 -12.98 11.06 4.18
N ARG A 321 -13.15 10.44 5.33
CA ARG A 321 -14.13 10.82 6.33
C ARG A 321 -13.42 11.41 7.53
N TYR A 322 -13.72 12.65 7.84
CA TYR A 322 -13.09 13.30 8.98
C TYR A 322 -13.51 12.68 10.30
N THR A 323 -12.54 12.27 11.07
CA THR A 323 -12.63 11.99 12.49
C THR A 323 -11.37 12.56 13.14
N PRO A 324 -11.45 13.31 14.24
CA PRO A 324 -10.26 13.81 14.92
C PRO A 324 -9.29 12.66 15.20
N VAL A 325 -8.04 12.82 14.77
CA VAL A 325 -7.04 11.74 14.81
C VAL A 325 -6.89 11.13 16.20
N PRO A 326 -6.81 11.89 17.32
CA PRO A 326 -6.72 11.31 18.65
C PRO A 326 -7.92 10.46 19.07
N GLN A 327 -9.12 10.78 18.53
CA GLN A 327 -10.36 10.02 18.82
C GLN A 327 -10.49 8.77 17.95
N SER A 328 -9.71 8.67 16.89
CA SER A 328 -9.72 7.54 15.95
C SER A 328 -8.73 6.45 16.32
N VAL A 329 -7.88 6.67 17.31
CA VAL A 329 -6.86 5.70 17.74
C VAL A 329 -7.52 4.42 18.25
N ARG A 330 -7.14 3.28 17.69
CA ARG A 330 -7.65 1.94 18.03
C ARG A 330 -6.51 0.92 18.02
N PRO A 331 -6.58 -0.17 18.82
CA PRO A 331 -5.66 -1.29 18.65
C PRO A 331 -5.63 -1.78 17.20
N ALA A 332 -4.42 -2.05 16.69
CA ALA A 332 -4.21 -2.55 15.34
C ALA A 332 -3.78 -4.01 15.34
N ARG A 333 -4.03 -4.70 14.22
CA ARG A 333 -3.54 -6.06 13.97
C ARG A 333 -2.87 -6.24 12.61
N THR A 334 -2.86 -5.17 11.82
CA THR A 334 -2.30 -5.16 10.46
C THR A 334 -1.43 -3.93 10.30
N VAL A 335 -0.23 -4.09 9.79
CA VAL A 335 0.60 -2.97 9.34
C VAL A 335 0.32 -2.73 7.87
N TYR A 336 -0.07 -1.50 7.56
CA TYR A 336 -0.03 -1.04 6.18
C TYR A 336 1.38 -0.47 5.90
N THR A 337 2.20 -1.25 5.20
CA THR A 337 3.62 -0.93 5.02
C THR A 337 3.86 0.35 4.21
N GLY A 338 2.88 0.79 3.44
CA GLY A 338 2.93 2.04 2.68
C GLY A 338 2.51 3.28 3.48
N ASN A 339 1.97 3.15 4.68
CA ASN A 339 1.62 4.29 5.53
C ASN A 339 1.66 3.86 7.00
N TYR A 340 2.83 3.85 7.61
CA TYR A 340 2.94 3.61 9.05
C TYR A 340 4.12 4.36 9.66
N VAL A 341 3.96 4.68 10.94
CA VAL A 341 4.93 5.41 11.74
C VAL A 341 5.36 4.57 12.93
N PHE A 342 6.63 4.58 13.24
CA PHE A 342 7.14 3.89 14.42
C PHE A 342 8.21 4.71 15.13
N SER A 343 8.25 4.58 16.45
CA SER A 343 9.26 5.23 17.27
C SER A 343 10.61 4.53 17.15
N ALA A 344 11.68 5.22 17.49
CA ALA A 344 13.02 4.64 17.53
C ALA A 344 13.11 3.39 18.44
N ALA A 345 12.24 3.28 19.45
CA ALA A 345 12.15 2.13 20.33
C ALA A 345 11.53 0.89 19.68
N ALA A 346 10.87 1.05 18.52
CA ALA A 346 10.27 -0.07 17.78
C ALA A 346 11.13 -0.50 16.58
N LEU A 347 12.33 0.05 16.42
CA LEU A 347 13.24 -0.30 15.32
C LEU A 347 13.84 -1.71 15.48
N ASP A 348 13.70 -2.35 16.64
CA ASP A 348 14.01 -3.76 16.88
C ASP A 348 13.13 -4.72 16.06
N GLN A 349 11.99 -4.23 15.56
CA GLN A 349 11.12 -4.99 14.68
C GLN A 349 11.56 -4.84 13.22
N PHE A 350 11.38 -5.89 12.44
CA PHE A 350 11.67 -5.91 11.00
C PHE A 350 10.50 -6.54 10.23
N ILE A 351 10.48 -6.37 8.91
CA ILE A 351 9.51 -7.07 8.05
C ILE A 351 9.87 -8.57 8.06
N PRO A 352 9.05 -9.44 8.67
CA PRO A 352 9.38 -10.84 8.80
C PRO A 352 9.27 -11.56 7.45
N PHE A 353 10.07 -12.59 7.27
CA PHE A 353 10.04 -13.45 6.08
C PHE A 353 10.24 -12.71 4.75
N ALA A 354 10.88 -11.55 4.80
CA ALA A 354 11.07 -10.68 3.64
C ALA A 354 11.76 -11.37 2.44
N PRO A 355 12.75 -12.27 2.62
CA PRO A 355 13.37 -12.99 1.51
C PRO A 355 12.42 -13.91 0.71
N LEU A 356 11.28 -14.29 1.27
CA LEU A 356 10.26 -15.04 0.54
C LEU A 356 9.49 -14.19 -0.47
N ARG A 357 9.59 -12.86 -0.40
CA ARG A 357 8.92 -11.88 -1.28
C ARG A 357 7.41 -12.07 -1.39
N LEU A 358 6.79 -12.58 -0.34
CA LEU A 358 5.36 -12.84 -0.30
C LEU A 358 4.55 -11.53 -0.27
N ARG A 359 3.32 -11.60 -0.78
CA ARG A 359 2.29 -10.63 -0.44
C ARG A 359 1.91 -10.81 1.03
N MET A 360 1.10 -9.95 1.59
CA MET A 360 0.62 -10.05 2.99
C MET A 360 1.71 -9.90 4.08
N SER A 361 2.91 -9.43 3.73
CA SER A 361 3.99 -9.22 4.71
C SER A 361 3.62 -8.21 5.81
N GLY A 362 2.90 -7.16 5.46
CA GLY A 362 2.40 -6.17 6.44
C GLY A 362 1.37 -6.74 7.41
N PRO A 363 0.30 -7.42 6.95
CA PRO A 363 -0.61 -8.18 7.81
C PRO A 363 0.10 -9.20 8.69
N THR A 364 1.06 -9.97 8.14
CA THR A 364 1.85 -10.95 8.90
C THR A 364 2.68 -10.29 10.00
N MET A 365 3.38 -9.19 9.67
CA MET A 365 4.09 -8.36 10.65
C MET A 365 3.15 -7.86 11.74
N GLY A 366 1.95 -7.42 11.34
CA GLY A 366 0.95 -6.90 12.29
C GLY A 366 0.53 -7.92 13.34
N ARG A 367 0.42 -9.23 13.00
CA ARG A 367 0.12 -10.30 13.96
C ARG A 367 1.23 -10.44 15.01
N LEU A 368 2.48 -10.38 14.56
CA LEU A 368 3.63 -10.44 15.47
C LEU A 368 3.75 -9.18 16.35
N LEU A 369 3.52 -7.99 15.77
CA LEU A 369 3.52 -6.73 16.53
C LEU A 369 2.42 -6.68 17.58
N GLN A 370 1.22 -7.13 17.24
CA GLN A 370 0.10 -7.17 18.20
C GLN A 370 0.44 -8.06 19.40
N ALA A 371 1.03 -9.23 19.17
CA ALA A 371 1.48 -10.12 20.24
C ALA A 371 2.59 -9.48 21.09
N ALA A 372 3.56 -8.80 20.47
CA ALA A 372 4.70 -8.23 21.18
C ALA A 372 4.40 -6.90 21.88
N MET A 373 3.47 -6.10 21.38
CA MET A 373 3.27 -4.70 21.81
C MET A 373 1.89 -4.40 22.40
N GLY A 374 0.86 -5.23 22.09
CA GLY A 374 -0.51 -5.00 22.53
C GLY A 374 -1.02 -3.60 22.15
N ASP A 375 -1.52 -2.85 23.11
CA ASP A 375 -2.11 -1.51 22.92
C ASP A 375 -1.12 -0.43 22.47
N ARG A 376 0.18 -0.73 22.38
CA ARG A 376 1.18 0.19 21.84
C ARG A 376 1.31 0.12 20.31
N PHE A 377 0.61 -0.82 19.68
CA PHE A 377 0.42 -0.91 18.24
C PHE A 377 -1.01 -0.52 17.89
N VAL A 378 -1.17 0.60 17.21
CA VAL A 378 -2.47 1.22 16.94
C VAL A 378 -2.67 1.58 15.47
N SER A 379 -3.93 1.73 15.09
CA SER A 379 -4.35 2.42 13.86
C SER A 379 -4.95 3.78 14.20
N ALA A 380 -4.85 4.73 13.26
CA ALA A 380 -5.47 6.03 13.38
C ALA A 380 -5.93 6.55 12.00
N ASN A 381 -6.84 7.54 12.01
CA ASN A 381 -7.37 8.18 10.81
C ASN A 381 -6.38 9.20 10.22
N VAL A 382 -5.26 8.67 9.71
CA VAL A 382 -4.18 9.41 9.04
C VAL A 382 -4.04 8.84 7.62
N PRO A 383 -5.05 9.02 6.75
CA PRO A 383 -5.04 8.41 5.42
C PRO A 383 -4.20 9.23 4.46
N MET A 384 -3.43 8.57 3.60
CA MET A 384 -2.76 9.17 2.45
C MET A 384 -3.53 8.87 1.17
N LEU A 385 -3.45 9.79 0.20
CA LEU A 385 -3.96 9.51 -1.13
C LEU A 385 -3.07 8.46 -1.80
N HIS A 386 -3.70 7.43 -2.34
CA HIS A 386 -3.03 6.37 -3.08
C HIS A 386 -3.56 6.36 -4.51
N GLY A 387 -2.67 6.59 -5.46
CA GLY A 387 -2.94 6.58 -6.89
C GLY A 387 -2.02 5.58 -7.59
N ARG A 388 -2.61 4.52 -8.15
CA ARG A 388 -1.85 3.46 -8.82
C ARG A 388 -1.47 3.78 -10.24
N THR A 389 -2.33 4.47 -10.96
CA THR A 389 -2.10 4.84 -12.34
C THR A 389 -1.74 6.32 -12.46
N LEU A 390 -0.91 6.63 -13.42
CA LEU A 390 -0.56 8.01 -13.77
C LEU A 390 -1.61 8.55 -14.74
N ASP A 391 -2.07 9.76 -14.55
CA ASP A 391 -3.10 10.39 -15.39
C ASP A 391 -2.73 10.42 -16.88
N GLU A 392 -1.44 10.67 -17.18
CA GLU A 392 -0.92 10.80 -18.53
C GLU A 392 -0.92 9.48 -19.32
N THR A 393 -0.48 8.39 -18.68
CA THR A 393 -0.31 7.08 -19.32
C THR A 393 -1.43 6.11 -19.04
N ARG A 394 -2.21 6.38 -17.98
CA ARG A 394 -3.25 5.47 -17.46
C ARG A 394 -2.72 4.11 -17.04
N GLU A 395 -1.42 4.02 -16.79
CA GLU A 395 -0.70 2.83 -16.37
C GLU A 395 0.10 3.14 -15.10
N SER A 396 0.43 2.11 -14.33
CA SER A 396 1.42 2.22 -13.26
C SER A 396 2.83 2.17 -13.86
N GLU A 397 3.81 2.78 -13.20
CA GLU A 397 5.21 2.54 -13.52
C GLU A 397 5.59 1.09 -13.18
N PHE A 398 6.68 0.81 -12.58
CA PHE A 398 7.11 -0.55 -12.26
C PHE A 398 6.18 -1.30 -11.30
N ARG A 399 5.76 -2.54 -11.67
CA ARG A 399 5.02 -3.47 -10.79
C ARG A 399 5.63 -4.86 -10.80
N PRO A 400 6.22 -5.32 -9.68
CA PRO A 400 6.80 -6.66 -9.61
C PRO A 400 5.72 -7.74 -9.74
N GLY A 401 5.95 -8.70 -10.64
CA GLY A 401 5.07 -9.86 -10.84
C GLY A 401 3.85 -9.60 -11.73
N VAL A 402 3.80 -8.45 -12.39
CA VAL A 402 2.82 -8.13 -13.45
C VAL A 402 3.58 -7.97 -14.76
N TRP A 403 3.24 -8.78 -15.73
CA TRP A 403 3.88 -8.77 -17.06
C TRP A 403 2.85 -8.43 -18.11
N THR A 404 3.10 -7.38 -18.87
CA THR A 404 2.22 -6.94 -19.96
C THR A 404 2.88 -7.18 -21.30
N SER A 405 2.18 -7.84 -22.22
CA SER A 405 2.59 -8.00 -23.62
C SER A 405 1.43 -7.65 -24.53
N GLU A 406 1.61 -6.71 -25.44
CA GLU A 406 0.63 -6.19 -26.42
C GLU A 406 -0.82 -6.04 -25.90
N GLN A 407 -1.52 -7.15 -25.68
CA GLN A 407 -2.93 -7.16 -25.21
C GLN A 407 -3.16 -8.11 -24.03
N ARG A 408 -2.12 -8.77 -23.53
CA ARG A 408 -2.23 -9.77 -22.48
C ARG A 408 -1.47 -9.36 -21.23
N VAL A 409 -2.14 -9.50 -20.09
CA VAL A 409 -1.55 -9.30 -18.76
C VAL A 409 -1.39 -10.65 -18.09
N ASP A 410 -0.19 -10.99 -17.62
CA ASP A 410 0.10 -12.18 -16.82
C ASP A 410 0.30 -11.78 -15.35
N LEU A 411 -0.50 -12.36 -14.47
CA LEU A 411 -0.51 -12.15 -13.02
C LEU A 411 -0.08 -13.42 -12.24
N CYS A 412 0.42 -14.46 -12.92
CA CYS A 412 0.66 -15.74 -12.27
C CYS A 412 1.69 -15.66 -11.13
N ASP A 413 2.72 -14.85 -11.28
CA ASP A 413 3.72 -14.65 -10.21
C ASP A 413 3.09 -13.89 -9.02
N GLU A 414 2.33 -12.83 -9.29
CA GLU A 414 1.63 -12.08 -8.24
C GLU A 414 0.60 -12.96 -7.52
N PHE A 415 -0.15 -13.78 -8.25
CA PHE A 415 -1.16 -14.68 -7.70
C PHE A 415 -0.56 -15.78 -6.82
N GLU A 416 0.52 -16.43 -7.26
CA GLU A 416 1.24 -17.42 -6.45
C GLU A 416 1.80 -16.80 -5.16
N ARG A 417 2.41 -15.62 -5.26
CA ARG A 417 2.92 -14.87 -4.10
C ARG A 417 1.80 -14.45 -3.14
N GLN A 418 0.61 -14.15 -3.67
CA GLN A 418 -0.57 -13.86 -2.85
C GLN A 418 -1.04 -15.11 -2.12
N PHE A 419 -1.23 -16.23 -2.82
CA PHE A 419 -1.64 -17.49 -2.22
C PHE A 419 -0.68 -17.94 -1.10
N GLN A 420 0.61 -17.93 -1.39
CA GLN A 420 1.63 -18.29 -0.40
C GLN A 420 1.72 -17.27 0.75
N GLY A 421 1.41 -16.01 0.48
CA GLY A 421 1.29 -14.95 1.49
C GLY A 421 0.10 -15.18 2.43
N ASP A 422 -1.03 -15.63 1.91
CA ASP A 422 -2.21 -15.98 2.71
C ASP A 422 -1.93 -17.22 3.58
N VAL A 423 -1.29 -18.25 3.02
CA VAL A 423 -0.86 -19.42 3.79
C VAL A 423 0.07 -18.99 4.94
N MET A 424 1.05 -18.11 4.68
CA MET A 424 1.96 -17.62 5.71
C MET A 424 1.22 -16.80 6.78
N LEU A 425 0.37 -15.86 6.37
CA LEU A 425 -0.38 -14.99 7.29
C LEU A 425 -1.22 -15.80 8.27
N PHE A 426 -2.05 -16.71 7.76
CA PHE A 426 -2.96 -17.47 8.62
C PHE A 426 -2.24 -18.55 9.43
N SER A 427 -1.12 -19.06 8.93
CA SER A 427 -0.23 -19.93 9.72
C SER A 427 0.36 -19.15 10.90
N ILE A 428 0.93 -17.98 10.67
CA ILE A 428 1.51 -17.14 11.73
C ILE A 428 0.44 -16.69 12.73
N GLU A 429 -0.75 -16.30 12.28
CA GLU A 429 -1.85 -15.92 13.18
C GLU A 429 -2.19 -17.05 14.17
N ARG A 430 -2.29 -18.28 13.68
CA ARG A 430 -2.58 -19.45 14.54
C ARG A 430 -1.39 -19.84 15.41
N LEU A 431 -0.18 -19.81 14.88
CA LEU A 431 1.03 -20.11 15.63
C LEU A 431 1.25 -19.10 16.77
N VAL A 432 1.00 -17.82 16.52
CA VAL A 432 1.06 -16.77 17.56
C VAL A 432 0.02 -17.01 18.65
N ALA A 433 -1.21 -17.40 18.28
CA ALA A 433 -2.24 -17.78 19.24
C ALA A 433 -1.85 -19.00 20.09
N MET A 434 -0.96 -19.86 19.59
CA MET A 434 -0.36 -20.98 20.32
C MET A 434 0.90 -20.58 21.12
N GLY A 435 1.29 -19.30 21.14
CA GLY A 435 2.43 -18.77 21.88
C GLY A 435 3.77 -18.81 21.11
N HIS A 436 3.77 -18.99 19.79
CA HIS A 436 5.02 -19.10 18.98
C HIS A 436 5.94 -17.87 19.12
N ALA A 437 5.41 -16.70 19.41
CA ALA A 437 6.22 -15.50 19.60
C ALA A 437 7.19 -15.61 20.79
N ASP A 438 6.78 -16.33 21.84
CA ASP A 438 7.51 -16.45 23.12
C ASP A 438 8.06 -17.85 23.36
N ALA A 439 7.42 -18.89 22.80
CA ALA A 439 7.81 -20.29 22.95
C ALA A 439 8.24 -20.87 21.60
N ARG A 440 9.38 -21.56 21.56
CA ARG A 440 9.81 -22.29 20.36
C ARG A 440 8.90 -23.51 20.16
N LEU A 441 8.00 -23.44 19.21
CA LEU A 441 7.25 -24.61 18.76
C LEU A 441 8.16 -25.56 17.98
N SER A 442 7.86 -26.87 18.04
CA SER A 442 8.61 -27.85 17.26
C SER A 442 8.36 -27.66 15.77
N ARG A 443 9.31 -28.07 14.94
CA ARG A 443 9.20 -28.00 13.47
C ARG A 443 7.99 -28.81 12.97
N GLU A 444 7.68 -29.90 13.63
CA GLU A 444 6.52 -30.76 13.33
C GLU A 444 5.21 -30.02 13.61
N ALA A 445 5.11 -29.28 14.72
CA ALA A 445 3.93 -28.50 15.04
C ALA A 445 3.72 -27.34 14.05
N ILE A 446 4.80 -26.66 13.66
CA ILE A 446 4.77 -25.59 12.64
C ILE A 446 4.33 -26.18 11.30
N SER A 447 4.89 -27.35 10.88
CA SER A 447 4.52 -28.03 9.64
C SER A 447 3.06 -28.41 9.61
N ALA A 448 2.56 -29.06 10.66
CA ALA A 448 1.17 -29.49 10.75
C ALA A 448 0.19 -28.30 10.65
N MET A 449 0.51 -27.18 11.33
CA MET A 449 -0.31 -25.98 11.25
C MET A 449 -0.30 -25.37 9.84
N ARG A 450 0.86 -25.24 9.24
CA ARG A 450 1.01 -24.69 7.88
C ARG A 450 0.27 -25.55 6.85
N ASP A 451 0.39 -26.89 6.93
CA ASP A 451 -0.25 -27.82 6.00
C ASP A 451 -1.77 -27.79 6.13
N THR A 452 -2.29 -27.63 7.35
CA THR A 452 -3.72 -27.42 7.60
C THR A 452 -4.20 -26.13 6.92
N VAL A 453 -3.47 -25.03 7.13
CA VAL A 453 -3.82 -23.74 6.52
C VAL A 453 -3.73 -23.78 5.00
N GLU A 454 -2.70 -24.42 4.42
CA GLU A 454 -2.60 -24.56 2.97
C GLU A 454 -3.80 -25.29 2.38
N GLY A 455 -4.25 -26.39 3.00
CA GLY A 455 -5.44 -27.11 2.55
C GLY A 455 -6.68 -26.22 2.55
N GLU A 456 -6.93 -25.50 3.66
CA GLU A 456 -8.05 -24.57 3.74
C GLU A 456 -7.98 -23.44 2.69
N MET A 457 -6.77 -22.94 2.42
CA MET A 457 -6.59 -21.91 1.40
C MET A 457 -6.85 -22.44 0.00
N LEU A 458 -6.39 -23.65 -0.34
CA LEU A 458 -6.68 -24.27 -1.62
C LEU A 458 -8.19 -24.41 -1.84
N ASP A 459 -8.93 -24.91 -0.85
CA ASP A 459 -10.39 -25.06 -0.93
C ASP A 459 -11.08 -23.69 -1.19
N ARG A 460 -10.66 -22.67 -0.47
CA ARG A 460 -11.21 -21.32 -0.65
C ARG A 460 -10.90 -20.71 -2.02
N TYR A 461 -9.67 -20.91 -2.53
CA TYR A 461 -9.26 -20.44 -3.85
C TYR A 461 -10.03 -21.16 -4.96
N GLN A 462 -10.29 -22.48 -4.81
CA GLN A 462 -11.12 -23.23 -5.74
C GLN A 462 -12.58 -22.75 -5.75
N LEU A 463 -13.17 -22.49 -4.59
CA LEU A 463 -14.52 -21.94 -4.50
C LEU A 463 -14.61 -20.57 -5.20
N LYS A 464 -13.60 -19.72 -5.01
CA LYS A 464 -13.51 -18.43 -5.69
C LYS A 464 -13.40 -18.59 -7.21
N ARG A 465 -12.56 -19.52 -7.69
CA ARG A 465 -12.44 -19.84 -9.11
C ARG A 465 -13.79 -20.23 -9.74
N ALA A 466 -14.52 -21.11 -9.09
CA ALA A 466 -15.83 -21.53 -9.57
C ALA A 466 -16.82 -20.35 -9.66
N THR A 467 -16.88 -19.52 -8.61
CA THR A 467 -17.73 -18.32 -8.59
C THR A 467 -17.33 -17.31 -9.68
N LEU A 468 -16.04 -17.13 -9.90
CA LEU A 468 -15.54 -16.19 -10.90
C LEU A 468 -15.84 -16.68 -12.33
N THR A 469 -15.67 -17.98 -12.59
CA THR A 469 -16.00 -18.60 -13.88
C THR A 469 -17.47 -18.40 -14.23
N ASP A 470 -18.38 -18.67 -13.29
CA ASP A 470 -19.81 -18.43 -13.49
C ASP A 470 -20.14 -16.94 -13.79
N ARG A 471 -19.52 -16.02 -13.06
CA ARG A 471 -19.71 -14.59 -13.32
C ARG A 471 -19.17 -14.14 -14.68
N LEU A 472 -18.05 -14.69 -15.13
CA LEU A 472 -17.49 -14.42 -16.45
C LEU A 472 -18.40 -14.90 -17.57
N GLU A 473 -19.04 -16.07 -17.42
CA GLU A 473 -20.04 -16.56 -18.37
C GLU A 473 -21.26 -15.65 -18.44
N GLN A 474 -21.78 -15.21 -17.29
CA GLN A 474 -22.88 -14.25 -17.22
C GLN A 474 -22.50 -12.91 -17.86
N LEU A 475 -21.29 -12.43 -17.61
CA LEU A 475 -20.77 -11.18 -18.14
C LEU A 475 -20.67 -11.23 -19.68
N ARG A 476 -20.11 -12.31 -20.25
CA ARG A 476 -20.05 -12.53 -21.70
C ARG A 476 -21.44 -12.61 -22.33
N ALA A 477 -22.34 -13.37 -21.73
CA ALA A 477 -23.70 -13.52 -22.23
C ALA A 477 -24.44 -12.17 -22.27
N LEU A 478 -24.29 -11.34 -21.24
CA LEU A 478 -24.95 -10.03 -21.16
C LEU A 478 -24.31 -9.03 -22.13
N LEU A 479 -22.97 -9.01 -22.23
CA LEU A 479 -22.24 -8.09 -23.12
C LEU A 479 -22.62 -8.32 -24.60
N HIS A 480 -22.71 -9.59 -25.02
CA HIS A 480 -23.00 -9.97 -26.42
C HIS A 480 -24.48 -10.21 -26.71
N ASP A 481 -25.40 -9.91 -25.79
CA ASP A 481 -26.84 -10.01 -26.03
C ASP A 481 -27.25 -8.99 -27.14
N PRO A 482 -27.68 -9.47 -28.33
CA PRO A 482 -28.00 -8.59 -29.46
C PRO A 482 -29.20 -7.67 -29.20
N SER A 483 -29.98 -7.94 -28.17
CA SER A 483 -31.10 -7.11 -27.77
C SER A 483 -30.65 -5.81 -27.06
N ARG A 484 -29.43 -5.73 -26.59
CA ARG A 484 -28.91 -4.60 -25.84
C ARG A 484 -28.56 -3.42 -26.76
N TRP A 485 -28.80 -2.21 -26.25
CA TRP A 485 -28.61 -0.98 -27.03
C TRP A 485 -27.15 -0.78 -27.47
N TRP A 486 -26.17 -1.21 -26.69
CA TRP A 486 -24.75 -1.11 -27.04
C TRP A 486 -24.33 -2.04 -28.20
N ASN A 487 -25.10 -3.08 -28.52
CA ASN A 487 -24.91 -3.97 -29.66
C ASN A 487 -25.69 -3.52 -30.91
N ARG A 488 -26.47 -2.42 -30.83
CA ARG A 488 -27.29 -1.92 -31.96
C ARG A 488 -26.66 -0.75 -32.70
N GLY A 489 -25.33 -0.59 -32.67
CA GLY A 489 -24.59 0.29 -33.58
C GLY A 489 -24.47 1.76 -33.17
N ARG A 490 -24.48 2.09 -31.88
CA ARG A 490 -24.31 3.46 -31.39
C ARG A 490 -23.26 3.64 -30.28
N VAL A 491 -22.57 2.58 -29.91
CA VAL A 491 -21.44 2.63 -28.97
C VAL A 491 -20.15 2.50 -29.76
N GLU A 492 -19.13 3.19 -29.36
CA GLU A 492 -17.81 3.06 -29.97
C GLU A 492 -17.33 1.60 -29.87
N LEU A 493 -16.95 1.03 -30.98
CA LEU A 493 -16.43 -0.35 -31.05
C LEU A 493 -15.28 -0.57 -30.05
N ALA A 494 -14.47 0.47 -29.80
CA ALA A 494 -13.40 0.46 -28.82
C ALA A 494 -13.87 0.14 -27.38
N ALA A 495 -15.08 0.58 -26.98
CA ALA A 495 -15.62 0.28 -25.65
C ALA A 495 -15.94 -1.22 -25.51
N LEU A 496 -16.58 -1.82 -26.51
CA LEU A 496 -16.84 -3.27 -26.52
C LEU A 496 -15.54 -4.08 -26.52
N GLN A 497 -14.56 -3.66 -27.30
CA GLN A 497 -13.23 -4.28 -27.32
C GLN A 497 -12.52 -4.20 -25.96
N SER A 498 -12.71 -3.10 -25.22
CA SER A 498 -12.17 -2.97 -23.84
C SER A 498 -12.80 -3.97 -22.89
N PHE A 499 -14.14 -4.18 -22.94
CA PHE A 499 -14.80 -5.22 -22.17
C PHE A 499 -14.31 -6.62 -22.54
N ASP A 500 -14.21 -6.94 -23.83
CA ASP A 500 -13.73 -8.22 -24.30
C ASP A 500 -12.28 -8.48 -23.85
N SER A 501 -11.39 -7.51 -24.02
CA SER A 501 -10.00 -7.58 -23.55
C SER A 501 -9.92 -7.81 -22.04
N PHE A 502 -10.73 -7.11 -21.26
CA PHE A 502 -10.81 -7.32 -19.82
C PHE A 502 -11.26 -8.74 -19.47
N ILE A 503 -12.36 -9.21 -20.07
CA ILE A 503 -12.89 -10.56 -19.83
C ILE A 503 -11.87 -11.62 -20.20
N ASP A 504 -11.16 -11.46 -21.31
CA ASP A 504 -10.14 -12.38 -21.78
C ASP A 504 -8.93 -12.42 -20.85
N ASN A 505 -8.46 -11.25 -20.38
CA ASN A 505 -7.38 -11.17 -19.40
C ASN A 505 -7.77 -11.79 -18.05
N VAL A 506 -8.99 -11.56 -17.57
CA VAL A 506 -9.49 -12.21 -16.33
C VAL A 506 -9.60 -13.71 -16.53
N SER A 507 -10.15 -14.16 -17.68
CA SER A 507 -10.30 -15.59 -17.99
C SER A 507 -8.95 -16.30 -18.09
N HIS A 508 -7.96 -15.66 -18.72
CA HIS A 508 -6.61 -16.20 -18.81
C HIS A 508 -5.98 -16.40 -17.43
N ASN A 509 -6.05 -15.39 -16.58
CA ASN A 509 -5.40 -15.46 -15.27
C ASN A 509 -6.16 -16.29 -14.23
N PHE A 510 -7.49 -16.33 -14.29
CA PHE A 510 -8.33 -16.85 -13.20
C PHE A 510 -9.47 -17.77 -13.63
N GLY A 511 -9.62 -18.06 -14.92
CA GLY A 511 -10.67 -18.93 -15.46
C GLY A 511 -10.41 -20.43 -15.24
N ALA A 512 -11.20 -21.27 -15.93
CA ALA A 512 -11.16 -22.73 -15.76
C ALA A 512 -9.78 -23.35 -16.08
N ASP A 513 -9.09 -22.87 -17.12
CA ASP A 513 -7.78 -23.37 -17.56
C ASP A 513 -6.64 -22.41 -17.18
N SER A 514 -6.79 -21.71 -16.08
CA SER A 514 -5.85 -20.66 -15.65
C SER A 514 -4.46 -21.21 -15.34
N PRO A 515 -3.40 -20.67 -15.96
CA PRO A 515 -2.02 -20.99 -15.59
C PRO A 515 -1.67 -20.57 -14.17
N CYS A 516 -2.35 -19.54 -13.63
CA CYS A 516 -2.13 -19.07 -12.27
C CYS A 516 -2.61 -20.13 -11.25
N PHE A 517 -3.78 -20.74 -11.47
CA PHE A 517 -4.26 -21.84 -10.63
C PHE A 517 -3.39 -23.09 -10.76
N ALA A 518 -2.96 -23.43 -12.00
CA ALA A 518 -2.05 -24.53 -12.21
C ALA A 518 -0.75 -24.40 -11.38
N ARG A 519 -0.22 -23.17 -11.19
CA ARG A 519 0.97 -22.94 -10.35
C ARG A 519 0.74 -23.23 -8.87
N ILE A 520 -0.38 -22.82 -8.29
CA ILE A 520 -0.65 -23.05 -6.87
C ILE A 520 -1.10 -24.49 -6.58
N GLU A 521 -1.53 -25.24 -7.60
CA GLU A 521 -1.91 -26.65 -7.53
C GLU A 521 -0.72 -27.59 -7.77
N ASP A 522 0.37 -27.11 -8.39
CA ASP A 522 1.57 -27.91 -8.67
C ASP A 522 2.22 -28.39 -7.38
N VAL A 523 2.32 -29.72 -7.23
CA VAL A 523 2.81 -30.35 -6.00
C VAL A 523 4.28 -30.02 -5.73
N ALA A 524 5.13 -30.01 -6.76
CA ALA A 524 6.55 -29.77 -6.58
C ALA A 524 6.81 -28.30 -6.14
N ARG A 525 6.05 -27.36 -6.70
CA ARG A 525 6.12 -25.94 -6.29
C ARG A 525 5.63 -25.75 -4.85
N ARG A 526 4.55 -26.43 -4.47
CA ARG A 526 4.02 -26.38 -3.11
C ARG A 526 5.00 -26.96 -2.10
N ASP A 527 5.68 -28.07 -2.43
CA ASP A 527 6.71 -28.66 -1.57
C ASP A 527 7.93 -27.73 -1.41
N ASP A 528 8.37 -27.03 -2.48
CA ASP A 528 9.43 -26.01 -2.38
C ASP A 528 8.99 -24.87 -1.46
N TRP A 529 7.80 -24.30 -1.66
CA TRP A 529 7.26 -23.26 -0.81
C TRP A 529 7.12 -23.68 0.65
N ARG A 530 6.64 -24.92 0.87
CA ARG A 530 6.53 -25.51 2.20
C ARG A 530 7.86 -25.50 2.93
N ASN A 531 8.90 -26.01 2.30
CA ASN A 531 10.23 -26.08 2.90
C ASN A 531 10.76 -24.68 3.23
N ARG A 532 10.67 -23.75 2.31
CA ARG A 532 11.12 -22.37 2.49
C ARG A 532 10.36 -21.65 3.60
N GLN A 533 9.03 -21.84 3.70
CA GLN A 533 8.21 -21.25 4.76
C GLN A 533 8.51 -21.86 6.12
N LEU A 534 8.68 -23.19 6.20
CA LEU A 534 9.06 -23.88 7.43
C LEU A 534 10.41 -23.41 7.95
N ASP A 535 11.40 -23.30 7.07
CA ASP A 535 12.72 -22.79 7.42
C ASP A 535 12.65 -21.35 7.95
N ALA A 536 11.91 -20.48 7.26
CA ALA A 536 11.77 -19.09 7.66
C ALA A 536 11.07 -18.95 9.03
N ILE A 537 10.01 -19.69 9.29
CA ILE A 537 9.30 -19.65 10.58
C ILE A 537 10.18 -20.21 11.70
N ALA A 538 10.87 -21.33 11.47
CA ALA A 538 11.73 -21.96 12.46
C ALA A 538 12.93 -21.08 12.85
N ASN A 539 13.45 -20.29 11.91
CA ASN A 539 14.61 -19.43 12.11
C ASN A 539 14.28 -18.03 12.65
N LEU A 540 13.01 -17.67 12.81
CA LEU A 540 12.58 -16.30 13.17
C LEU A 540 13.29 -15.75 14.43
N ASN A 541 13.56 -16.58 15.44
CA ASN A 541 14.25 -16.13 16.66
C ASN A 541 15.75 -15.90 16.43
N ALA A 542 16.40 -16.72 15.61
CA ALA A 542 17.80 -16.50 15.23
C ALA A 542 17.94 -15.22 14.39
N ASP A 543 16.98 -14.98 13.49
CA ASP A 543 16.92 -13.75 12.71
C ASP A 543 16.76 -12.51 13.62
N ARG A 544 15.97 -12.59 14.69
CA ARG A 544 15.82 -11.51 15.69
C ARG A 544 17.12 -11.24 16.44
N GLU A 545 17.82 -12.28 16.89
CA GLU A 545 19.09 -12.15 17.59
C GLU A 545 20.15 -11.49 16.68
N ALA A 546 20.28 -11.94 15.43
CA ALA A 546 21.18 -11.34 14.44
C ALA A 546 20.80 -9.88 14.11
N TRP A 547 19.51 -9.59 14.02
CA TRP A 547 18.99 -8.25 13.78
C TRP A 547 19.34 -7.28 14.91
N GLU A 548 19.10 -7.67 16.16
CA GLU A 548 19.45 -6.84 17.32
C GLU A 548 20.95 -6.54 17.38
N ALA A 549 21.81 -7.54 17.11
CA ALA A 549 23.25 -7.35 17.04
C ALA A 549 23.65 -6.35 15.93
N ALA A 550 23.00 -6.43 14.77
CA ALA A 550 23.22 -5.48 13.66
C ALA A 550 22.85 -4.04 14.04
N LEU A 551 21.67 -3.85 14.65
CA LEU A 551 21.21 -2.54 15.09
C LEU A 551 22.14 -1.92 16.14
N GLN A 552 22.56 -2.71 17.15
CA GLN A 552 23.49 -2.25 18.18
C GLN A 552 24.82 -1.80 17.59
N ARG A 553 25.38 -2.57 16.67
CA ARG A 553 26.64 -2.25 15.97
C ARG A 553 26.53 -0.93 15.18
N LEU A 554 25.42 -0.72 14.47
CA LEU A 554 25.23 0.48 13.67
C LEU A 554 25.04 1.72 14.52
N ARG A 555 24.31 1.60 15.64
CA ARG A 555 24.10 2.70 16.58
C ARG A 555 25.42 3.13 17.25
N SER A 556 26.22 2.17 17.74
CA SER A 556 27.47 2.47 18.45
C SER A 556 28.55 3.10 17.57
N ARG A 557 28.70 2.64 16.33
CA ARG A 557 29.67 3.20 15.37
C ARG A 557 29.30 4.60 14.84
N ALA A 558 28.07 4.98 14.94
CA ALA A 558 27.61 6.30 14.53
C ALA A 558 27.83 7.38 15.62
N SER A 559 28.03 6.95 16.87
CA SER A 559 28.30 7.83 18.03
C SER A 559 29.79 8.08 18.23
N SER A 560 30.70 7.36 17.56
CA SER A 560 32.13 7.56 17.52
C SER A 560 32.57 8.34 16.28
#